data_8fc8fd9923b1ab497b6d68e4db66da22
#
_entry.id   8fc8fd9923b1ab497b6d68e4db66da22
#
_cell.length_a   1.000
_cell.length_b   1.000
_cell.length_c   1.000
_cell.angle_alpha   90.00
_cell.angle_beta   90.00
_cell.angle_gamma   90.00
#
_symmetry.space_group_name_H-M   'P 1'
#
loop_
_entity.id
_entity.type
_entity.pdbx_description
1 polymer ?
#
loop_
_entity_poly.entity_id
_entity_poly.type
_entity_poly.pdbx_seq_one_letter_code
_entity_poly.pdbx_strand_id
1 'polypeptide(L)'
;RTLFTAMSELKGFEEQKGPARPLGIRHKADPKRETWAEARAREARDLGVHEQPYCLVIGGGQGGIMLGARLRQLGVPTLVIEKNARAGDSWRNRYRSLVLHDPVWYDHLPYVPFPENWPVFTPKDKMGDWLEMYARVMELNYWVATRCISAAYDEAEKVWTVVVDRVGQRITLKPKHIVFATGAYGPPRQIELPGAESFKGELLHSSQYSTGEKFRGKRVAVIGAASSGHDVSVDLWEAGAKVTMVQRSPTTVVKSDTLMDVGFEIFSEKALARGITTDKADMIVASTPFALVPKGQRALYDVIRARDADFYKRLSDSGFAIDFGEDETGLLMKAYRTGSGYYIDVGACELILNGEIAVKSGVGIKSLTPDGILFEDGSELAVDAIVCCTGYQSMNETVAGIVSREVADKVGPCWGLGSGVKGDPGPWQGELRNMWKPTAQEALWFHGGNLALSRFYSKYVALQLKARMEGIATPVYGEPSNART
;
A
#
# COMPACT_ATOMS: atom_id res chain seq x y z
N ARG A 1 -8.46 -9.62 -21.73
CA ARG A 1 -8.21 -10.45 -22.94
C ARG A 1 -6.76 -10.92 -22.98
N THR A 2 -5.79 -10.04 -22.88
CA THR A 2 -4.35 -10.39 -22.89
C THR A 2 -3.97 -11.39 -21.82
N LEU A 3 -4.45 -11.20 -20.60
CA LEU A 3 -4.25 -12.13 -19.50
C LEU A 3 -4.84 -13.51 -19.77
N PHE A 4 -6.04 -13.56 -20.30
CA PHE A 4 -6.69 -14.84 -20.67
C PHE A 4 -5.89 -15.60 -21.74
N THR A 5 -5.38 -14.90 -22.74
CA THR A 5 -4.55 -15.49 -23.77
C THR A 5 -3.22 -15.99 -23.20
N ALA A 6 -2.53 -15.17 -22.41
CA ALA A 6 -1.29 -15.55 -21.75
C ALA A 6 -1.47 -16.76 -20.82
N MET A 7 -2.56 -16.81 -20.05
CA MET A 7 -2.87 -17.93 -19.16
C MET A 7 -3.14 -19.23 -19.93
N SER A 8 -3.81 -19.17 -21.08
CA SER A 8 -4.10 -20.37 -21.89
C SER A 8 -2.88 -20.91 -22.61
N GLU A 9 -1.87 -20.08 -22.86
CA GLU A 9 -0.65 -20.44 -23.58
C GLU A 9 0.51 -20.87 -22.64
N LEU A 10 0.43 -20.52 -21.35
CA LEU A 10 1.43 -20.91 -20.37
C LEU A 10 1.27 -22.39 -19.98
N LYS A 11 2.11 -23.23 -20.54
CA LYS A 11 2.20 -24.65 -20.16
C LYS A 11 2.61 -24.79 -18.69
N GLY A 12 1.88 -25.61 -17.93
CA GLY A 12 2.18 -25.86 -16.52
C GLY A 12 1.74 -24.75 -15.58
N PHE A 13 1.03 -23.73 -16.06
CA PHE A 13 0.39 -22.75 -15.20
C PHE A 13 -0.88 -23.34 -14.62
N GLU A 14 -0.76 -23.90 -13.43
CA GLU A 14 -1.85 -24.60 -12.75
C GLU A 14 -2.38 -23.82 -11.54
N GLU A 15 -2.17 -22.52 -11.49
CA GLU A 15 -2.64 -21.71 -10.34
C GLU A 15 -4.17 -21.78 -10.17
N GLN A 16 -4.91 -22.03 -11.26
CA GLN A 16 -6.36 -22.26 -11.21
C GLN A 16 -6.74 -23.63 -10.61
N LYS A 17 -5.85 -24.61 -10.70
CA LYS A 17 -6.03 -25.96 -10.16
C LYS A 17 -5.30 -26.17 -8.84
N GLY A 18 -4.63 -25.14 -8.36
CA GLY A 18 -3.58 -25.23 -7.38
C GLY A 18 -2.28 -25.78 -8.00
N PRO A 19 -1.12 -25.25 -7.62
CA PRO A 19 0.14 -25.71 -8.15
C PRO A 19 0.29 -27.20 -7.88
N ALA A 20 0.65 -27.97 -8.91
CA ALA A 20 1.08 -29.34 -8.71
C ALA A 20 2.24 -29.30 -7.71
N ARG A 21 2.13 -30.06 -6.62
CA ARG A 21 3.21 -30.11 -5.64
C ARG A 21 4.46 -30.61 -6.34
N PRO A 22 5.60 -29.94 -6.24
CA PRO A 22 6.85 -30.43 -6.79
C PRO A 22 7.14 -31.78 -6.12
N LEU A 23 7.61 -32.75 -6.93
CA LEU A 23 7.90 -34.07 -6.42
C LEU A 23 9.04 -34.09 -5.38
N GLY A 24 9.80 -32.99 -5.29
CA GLY A 24 10.98 -32.93 -4.48
C GLY A 24 12.07 -33.90 -4.91
N ILE A 25 13.10 -34.03 -4.09
CA ILE A 25 14.20 -34.99 -4.36
C ILE A 25 13.78 -36.34 -3.84
N ARG A 26 13.59 -37.31 -4.76
CA ARG A 26 13.39 -38.71 -4.37
C ARG A 26 14.73 -39.29 -3.90
N HIS A 27 14.66 -40.17 -2.90
CA HIS A 27 15.82 -40.93 -2.42
C HIS A 27 16.34 -41.87 -3.52
N LYS A 28 17.25 -41.36 -4.33
CA LYS A 28 18.14 -42.18 -5.18
C LYS A 28 19.57 -41.87 -4.76
N ALA A 29 20.39 -42.88 -4.63
CA ALA A 29 21.81 -42.70 -4.39
C ALA A 29 22.41 -41.98 -5.60
N ASP A 30 22.89 -40.76 -5.41
CA ASP A 30 23.58 -39.96 -6.42
C ASP A 30 24.74 -39.23 -5.75
N PRO A 31 25.98 -39.54 -6.10
CA PRO A 31 27.14 -38.86 -5.48
C PRO A 31 27.24 -37.39 -5.81
N LYS A 32 26.46 -36.88 -6.77
CA LYS A 32 26.38 -35.47 -7.15
C LYS A 32 25.10 -34.81 -6.68
N ARG A 33 24.34 -35.47 -5.81
CA ARG A 33 23.09 -34.94 -5.33
C ARG A 33 23.30 -33.64 -4.50
N GLU A 34 22.72 -32.57 -4.96
CA GLU A 34 22.58 -31.33 -4.21
C GLU A 34 21.37 -31.43 -3.26
N THR A 35 21.57 -31.14 -1.99
CA THR A 35 20.47 -31.03 -1.02
C THR A 35 19.67 -29.76 -1.24
N TRP A 36 18.44 -29.69 -0.72
CA TRP A 36 17.65 -28.47 -0.77
C TRP A 36 18.40 -27.25 -0.18
N ALA A 37 19.09 -27.44 0.95
CA ALA A 37 19.83 -26.36 1.60
C ALA A 37 21.01 -25.87 0.73
N GLU A 38 21.73 -26.79 0.06
CA GLU A 38 22.82 -26.43 -0.85
C GLU A 38 22.31 -25.70 -2.08
N ALA A 39 21.19 -26.15 -2.68
CA ALA A 39 20.55 -25.49 -3.79
C ALA A 39 20.11 -24.06 -3.43
N ARG A 40 19.50 -23.87 -2.26
CA ARG A 40 19.11 -22.54 -1.76
C ARG A 40 20.32 -21.66 -1.50
N ALA A 41 21.38 -22.20 -0.90
CA ALA A 41 22.61 -21.45 -0.64
C ALA A 41 23.29 -21.03 -1.96
N ARG A 42 23.34 -21.92 -2.94
CA ARG A 42 23.85 -21.60 -4.28
C ARG A 42 23.05 -20.49 -4.95
N GLU A 43 21.74 -20.63 -5.00
CA GLU A 43 20.85 -19.60 -5.58
C GLU A 43 21.02 -18.23 -4.91
N ALA A 44 21.07 -18.21 -3.55
CA ALA A 44 21.27 -16.99 -2.79
C ALA A 44 22.64 -16.33 -3.00
N ARG A 45 23.67 -17.14 -3.31
CA ARG A 45 25.01 -16.65 -3.63
C ARG A 45 25.10 -16.13 -5.07
N ASP A 46 24.45 -16.82 -6.00
CA ASP A 46 24.65 -16.61 -7.43
C ASP A 46 23.73 -15.53 -8.01
N LEU A 47 22.46 -15.46 -7.57
CA LEU A 47 21.48 -14.49 -8.09
C LEU A 47 21.82 -13.07 -7.65
N GLY A 48 21.99 -12.19 -8.63
CA GLY A 48 22.40 -10.80 -8.43
C GLY A 48 23.92 -10.61 -8.36
N VAL A 49 24.69 -11.69 -8.37
CA VAL A 49 26.17 -11.66 -8.38
C VAL A 49 26.72 -12.30 -9.65
N HIS A 50 26.48 -13.56 -9.85
CA HIS A 50 26.93 -14.32 -11.04
C HIS A 50 25.83 -14.46 -12.08
N GLU A 51 24.57 -14.51 -11.64
CA GLU A 51 23.38 -14.59 -12.48
C GLU A 51 22.53 -13.34 -12.28
N GLN A 52 22.10 -12.72 -13.38
CA GLN A 52 21.25 -11.52 -13.28
C GLN A 52 19.78 -11.92 -13.10
N PRO A 53 19.01 -11.23 -12.23
CA PRO A 53 17.59 -11.49 -12.11
C PRO A 53 16.86 -11.04 -13.40
N TYR A 54 15.86 -11.80 -13.82
CA TYR A 54 14.94 -11.36 -14.86
C TYR A 54 14.09 -10.16 -14.37
N CYS A 55 13.65 -10.24 -13.13
CA CYS A 55 12.85 -9.20 -12.49
C CYS A 55 13.49 -8.74 -11.18
N LEU A 56 13.66 -7.43 -11.00
CA LEU A 56 14.05 -6.81 -9.75
C LEU A 56 12.83 -6.11 -9.13
N VAL A 57 12.45 -6.51 -7.92
CA VAL A 57 11.40 -5.87 -7.14
C VAL A 57 12.03 -4.91 -6.14
N ILE A 58 11.77 -3.63 -6.30
CA ILE A 58 12.29 -2.55 -5.44
C ILE A 58 11.26 -2.26 -4.34
N GLY A 59 11.57 -2.66 -3.12
CA GLY A 59 10.70 -2.59 -1.95
C GLY A 59 10.19 -3.96 -1.53
N GLY A 60 10.58 -4.39 -0.35
CA GLY A 60 10.29 -5.68 0.24
C GLY A 60 9.19 -5.66 1.31
N GLY A 61 8.24 -4.72 1.24
CA GLY A 61 7.02 -4.74 2.03
C GLY A 61 6.05 -5.82 1.56
N GLN A 62 4.79 -5.81 2.07
CA GLN A 62 3.77 -6.80 1.71
C GLN A 62 3.61 -6.97 0.20
N GLY A 63 3.57 -5.88 -0.57
CA GLY A 63 3.43 -5.95 -2.03
C GLY A 63 4.59 -6.69 -2.70
N GLY A 64 5.83 -6.30 -2.39
CA GLY A 64 7.03 -6.93 -2.97
C GLY A 64 7.17 -8.40 -2.60
N ILE A 65 6.86 -8.76 -1.36
CA ILE A 65 6.88 -10.15 -0.87
C ILE A 65 5.82 -10.99 -1.59
N MET A 66 4.58 -10.50 -1.72
CA MET A 66 3.51 -11.23 -2.41
C MET A 66 3.82 -11.43 -3.89
N LEU A 67 4.32 -10.40 -4.56
CA LEU A 67 4.73 -10.50 -5.96
C LEU A 67 5.92 -11.45 -6.13
N GLY A 68 6.93 -11.35 -5.26
CA GLY A 68 8.07 -12.25 -5.24
C GLY A 68 7.66 -13.71 -5.11
N ALA A 69 6.69 -14.01 -4.24
CA ALA A 69 6.14 -15.36 -4.08
C ALA A 69 5.45 -15.86 -5.34
N ARG A 70 4.65 -15.03 -6.02
CA ARG A 70 4.01 -15.38 -7.29
C ARG A 70 5.04 -15.67 -8.38
N LEU A 71 6.02 -14.78 -8.54
CA LEU A 71 7.07 -14.92 -9.54
C LEU A 71 7.92 -16.16 -9.30
N ARG A 72 8.22 -16.49 -8.03
CA ARG A 72 8.93 -17.71 -7.68
C ARG A 72 8.13 -18.96 -8.07
N GLN A 73 6.83 -19.01 -7.80
CA GLN A 73 5.98 -20.16 -8.19
C GLN A 73 5.92 -20.33 -9.71
N LEU A 74 6.06 -19.26 -10.48
CA LEU A 74 6.11 -19.27 -11.93
C LEU A 74 7.52 -19.52 -12.49
N GLY A 75 8.53 -19.73 -11.64
CA GLY A 75 9.92 -19.93 -12.06
C GLY A 75 10.55 -18.71 -12.74
N VAL A 76 10.12 -17.50 -12.38
CA VAL A 76 10.73 -16.26 -12.87
C VAL A 76 11.90 -15.89 -11.95
N PRO A 77 13.16 -15.83 -12.45
CA PRO A 77 14.31 -15.42 -11.67
C PRO A 77 14.11 -14.00 -11.11
N THR A 78 13.81 -13.89 -9.83
CA THR A 78 13.39 -12.62 -9.20
C THR A 78 14.23 -12.35 -7.97
N LEU A 79 14.71 -11.11 -7.85
CA LEU A 79 15.35 -10.58 -6.65
C LEU A 79 14.46 -9.49 -6.05
N VAL A 80 14.15 -9.60 -4.76
CA VAL A 80 13.48 -8.55 -3.99
C VAL A 80 14.50 -7.83 -3.14
N ILE A 81 14.54 -6.50 -3.21
CA ILE A 81 15.43 -5.68 -2.38
C ILE A 81 14.64 -4.84 -1.37
N GLU A 82 15.14 -4.76 -0.14
CA GLU A 82 14.54 -4.04 0.97
C GLU A 82 15.59 -3.18 1.68
N LYS A 83 15.28 -1.89 1.87
CA LYS A 83 16.19 -0.95 2.54
C LYS A 83 16.37 -1.19 4.03
N ASN A 84 15.36 -1.77 4.69
CA ASN A 84 15.40 -2.07 6.11
C ASN A 84 16.23 -3.33 6.39
N ALA A 85 16.62 -3.51 7.65
CA ALA A 85 17.50 -4.59 8.08
C ALA A 85 16.83 -5.98 8.07
N ARG A 86 15.48 -6.04 8.15
CA ARG A 86 14.73 -7.29 8.19
C ARG A 86 13.47 -7.20 7.32
N ALA A 87 13.05 -8.33 6.77
CA ALA A 87 11.73 -8.41 6.15
C ALA A 87 10.65 -8.12 7.21
N GLY A 88 9.61 -7.37 6.83
CA GLY A 88 8.56 -6.95 7.74
C GLY A 88 8.82 -5.65 8.51
N ASP A 89 10.03 -5.10 8.47
CA ASP A 89 10.35 -3.83 9.15
C ASP A 89 9.59 -2.63 8.58
N SER A 90 9.06 -2.74 7.38
CA SER A 90 8.09 -1.76 6.84
C SER A 90 6.85 -1.60 7.74
N TRP A 91 6.51 -2.61 8.53
CA TRP A 91 5.45 -2.58 9.53
C TRP A 91 6.01 -2.29 10.93
N ARG A 92 7.05 -3.00 11.38
CA ARG A 92 7.63 -2.80 12.73
C ARG A 92 8.07 -1.36 12.97
N ASN A 93 8.59 -0.67 11.95
CA ASN A 93 9.06 0.72 12.05
C ASN A 93 7.92 1.77 12.00
N ARG A 94 6.66 1.36 12.05
CA ARG A 94 5.51 2.26 12.22
C ARG A 94 5.30 2.60 13.69
N TYR A 95 4.43 3.58 13.97
CA TYR A 95 4.12 3.96 15.35
C TYR A 95 3.62 2.78 16.19
N ARG A 96 3.92 2.83 17.49
CA ARG A 96 3.77 1.69 18.43
C ARG A 96 2.37 1.09 18.47
N SER A 97 1.36 1.94 18.47
CA SER A 97 -0.05 1.57 18.60
C SER A 97 -0.71 1.06 17.32
N LEU A 98 0.01 0.99 16.18
CA LEU A 98 -0.60 0.62 14.91
C LEU A 98 -1.16 -0.80 14.94
N VAL A 99 -2.45 -0.89 14.66
CA VAL A 99 -3.20 -2.12 14.36
C VAL A 99 -3.89 -1.93 13.01
N LEU A 100 -3.98 -3.01 12.23
CA LEU A 100 -4.75 -2.98 10.98
C LEU A 100 -6.23 -2.73 11.27
N HIS A 101 -6.87 -1.91 10.43
CA HIS A 101 -8.30 -1.64 10.54
C HIS A 101 -9.14 -2.59 9.64
N ASP A 102 -8.47 -3.29 8.72
CA ASP A 102 -9.07 -4.31 7.89
C ASP A 102 -9.08 -5.66 8.61
N PRO A 103 -10.10 -6.52 8.40
CA PRO A 103 -10.20 -7.80 9.10
C PRO A 103 -9.28 -8.86 8.52
N VAL A 104 -8.88 -9.82 9.34
CA VAL A 104 -7.96 -10.91 8.99
C VAL A 104 -8.37 -11.65 7.71
N TRP A 105 -9.66 -11.85 7.46
CA TRP A 105 -10.18 -12.53 6.26
C TRP A 105 -9.93 -11.72 4.98
N TYR A 106 -9.76 -10.40 5.10
CA TYR A 106 -9.40 -9.51 4.01
C TYR A 106 -7.89 -9.45 3.80
N ASP A 107 -7.10 -9.63 4.87
CA ASP A 107 -5.66 -9.34 4.91
C ASP A 107 -4.74 -10.52 4.57
N HIS A 108 -5.25 -11.68 4.16
CA HIS A 108 -4.43 -12.84 3.84
C HIS A 108 -3.37 -12.58 2.76
N LEU A 109 -2.24 -13.32 2.86
CA LEU A 109 -1.22 -13.39 1.84
C LEU A 109 -1.50 -14.57 0.87
N PRO A 110 -0.89 -14.60 -0.34
CA PRO A 110 -0.99 -15.74 -1.24
C PRO A 110 -0.43 -17.03 -0.61
N TYR A 111 -1.00 -18.19 -0.92
CA TYR A 111 -0.49 -19.55 -0.64
C TYR A 111 -0.45 -19.98 0.83
N VAL A 112 -0.16 -19.08 1.77
CA VAL A 112 -0.04 -19.39 3.20
C VAL A 112 -1.09 -18.60 3.97
N PRO A 113 -2.17 -19.23 4.44
CA PRO A 113 -3.20 -18.58 5.24
C PRO A 113 -2.66 -18.26 6.63
N PHE A 114 -3.24 -17.24 7.27
CA PHE A 114 -3.01 -17.00 8.70
C PHE A 114 -3.48 -18.17 9.55
N PRO A 115 -2.86 -18.44 10.70
CA PRO A 115 -3.38 -19.42 11.68
C PRO A 115 -4.80 -19.10 12.13
N GLU A 116 -5.58 -20.11 12.47
CA GLU A 116 -6.97 -19.96 12.90
C GLU A 116 -7.16 -19.07 14.13
N ASN A 117 -6.14 -19.01 15.00
CA ASN A 117 -6.12 -18.15 16.20
C ASN A 117 -5.53 -16.75 15.94
N TRP A 118 -5.41 -16.33 14.68
CA TRP A 118 -4.91 -14.99 14.36
C TRP A 118 -5.95 -13.95 14.77
N PRO A 119 -5.55 -12.79 15.35
CA PRO A 119 -6.51 -11.76 15.74
C PRO A 119 -7.21 -11.18 14.50
N VAL A 120 -8.48 -10.79 14.68
CA VAL A 120 -9.28 -10.19 13.60
C VAL A 120 -8.58 -8.94 13.05
N PHE A 121 -8.08 -8.12 13.93
CA PHE A 121 -7.28 -6.93 13.57
C PHE A 121 -5.83 -7.16 13.94
N THR A 122 -4.96 -7.20 12.96
CA THR A 122 -3.57 -7.61 13.12
C THR A 122 -2.69 -6.46 13.65
N PRO A 123 -2.01 -6.62 14.81
CA PRO A 123 -1.00 -5.65 15.26
C PRO A 123 0.21 -5.63 14.31
N LYS A 124 0.80 -4.44 14.14
CA LYS A 124 1.92 -4.21 13.21
C LYS A 124 3.11 -5.14 13.39
N ASP A 125 3.49 -5.41 14.63
CA ASP A 125 4.67 -6.25 14.93
C ASP A 125 4.41 -7.71 14.57
N LYS A 126 3.18 -8.19 14.84
CA LYS A 126 2.72 -9.52 14.43
C LYS A 126 2.68 -9.66 12.90
N MET A 127 2.25 -8.61 12.18
CA MET A 127 2.32 -8.57 10.72
C MET A 127 3.78 -8.57 10.23
N GLY A 128 4.65 -7.81 10.89
CA GLY A 128 6.08 -7.80 10.58
C GLY A 128 6.73 -9.18 10.69
N ASP A 129 6.44 -9.90 11.78
CA ASP A 129 6.94 -11.27 12.00
C ASP A 129 6.37 -12.26 10.98
N TRP A 130 5.09 -12.10 10.62
CA TRP A 130 4.48 -12.90 9.58
C TRP A 130 5.16 -12.72 8.23
N LEU A 131 5.44 -11.49 7.82
CA LEU A 131 6.11 -11.19 6.56
C LEU A 131 7.53 -11.75 6.52
N GLU A 132 8.25 -11.71 7.64
CA GLU A 132 9.59 -12.30 7.74
C GLU A 132 9.56 -13.83 7.61
N MET A 133 8.66 -14.49 8.34
CA MET A 133 8.43 -15.93 8.21
C MET A 133 8.03 -16.29 6.79
N TYR A 134 7.08 -15.53 6.21
CA TYR A 134 6.55 -15.77 4.87
C TYR A 134 7.65 -15.68 3.79
N ALA A 135 8.51 -14.66 3.85
CA ALA A 135 9.61 -14.51 2.91
C ALA A 135 10.56 -15.73 2.95
N ARG A 136 10.80 -16.31 4.13
CA ARG A 136 11.61 -17.51 4.32
C ARG A 136 10.91 -18.77 3.82
N VAL A 137 9.66 -18.99 4.21
CA VAL A 137 8.87 -20.19 3.85
C VAL A 137 8.61 -20.26 2.34
N MET A 138 8.36 -19.09 1.72
CA MET A 138 8.20 -19.00 0.26
C MET A 138 9.53 -18.98 -0.50
N GLU A 139 10.65 -19.14 0.20
CA GLU A 139 12.01 -19.25 -0.34
C GLU A 139 12.41 -18.08 -1.26
N LEU A 140 12.01 -16.85 -0.90
CA LEU A 140 12.29 -15.70 -1.73
C LEU A 140 13.79 -15.37 -1.78
N ASN A 141 14.27 -14.97 -2.95
CA ASN A 141 15.56 -14.31 -3.06
C ASN A 141 15.38 -12.86 -2.63
N TYR A 142 15.80 -12.58 -1.41
CA TYR A 142 15.45 -11.34 -0.72
C TYR A 142 16.68 -10.72 -0.06
N TRP A 143 17.07 -9.53 -0.52
CA TRP A 143 18.19 -8.79 0.03
C TRP A 143 17.69 -7.70 0.97
N VAL A 144 17.97 -7.84 2.25
CA VAL A 144 17.76 -6.81 3.28
C VAL A 144 18.90 -5.80 3.28
N ALA A 145 18.72 -4.69 4.01
CA ALA A 145 19.68 -3.58 4.10
C ALA A 145 20.23 -3.15 2.73
N THR A 146 19.35 -3.20 1.71
CA THR A 146 19.69 -2.94 0.32
C THR A 146 18.83 -1.81 -0.24
N ARG A 147 19.43 -0.67 -0.50
CA ARG A 147 18.77 0.52 -1.04
C ARG A 147 19.02 0.63 -2.54
N CYS A 148 17.98 0.81 -3.33
CA CYS A 148 18.13 1.22 -4.73
C CYS A 148 18.61 2.68 -4.78
N ILE A 149 19.71 2.92 -5.49
CA ILE A 149 20.34 4.24 -5.60
C ILE A 149 20.00 4.92 -6.91
N SER A 150 20.13 4.17 -8.02
CA SER A 150 19.79 4.66 -9.35
C SER A 150 19.39 3.52 -10.26
N ALA A 151 18.63 3.84 -11.31
CA ALA A 151 18.28 2.91 -12.37
C ALA A 151 18.24 3.66 -13.71
N ALA A 152 18.75 3.03 -14.77
CA ALA A 152 18.70 3.54 -16.13
C ALA A 152 18.31 2.41 -17.09
N TYR A 153 17.43 2.71 -18.03
CA TYR A 153 16.99 1.75 -19.05
C TYR A 153 17.80 1.93 -20.33
N ASP A 154 18.32 0.83 -20.84
CA ASP A 154 18.97 0.79 -22.16
C ASP A 154 17.95 0.32 -23.20
N GLU A 155 17.54 1.24 -24.07
CA GLU A 155 16.55 0.99 -25.11
C GLU A 155 17.05 0.00 -26.19
N ALA A 156 18.37 -0.07 -26.45
CA ALA A 156 18.93 -0.97 -27.43
C ALA A 156 19.04 -2.40 -26.91
N GLU A 157 19.56 -2.57 -25.70
CA GLU A 157 19.73 -3.87 -25.04
C GLU A 157 18.46 -4.34 -24.34
N LYS A 158 17.46 -3.48 -24.16
CA LYS A 158 16.21 -3.72 -23.43
C LYS A 158 16.46 -4.29 -22.03
N VAL A 159 17.34 -3.63 -21.30
CA VAL A 159 17.77 -4.03 -19.97
C VAL A 159 17.92 -2.80 -19.07
N TRP A 160 17.62 -2.95 -17.80
CA TRP A 160 17.90 -1.94 -16.80
C TRP A 160 19.31 -2.10 -16.26
N THR A 161 20.01 -1.01 -16.03
CA THR A 161 21.21 -0.96 -15.18
C THR A 161 20.81 -0.33 -13.85
N VAL A 162 20.80 -1.12 -12.78
CA VAL A 162 20.34 -0.71 -11.45
C VAL A 162 21.51 -0.76 -10.47
N VAL A 163 21.83 0.38 -9.86
CA VAL A 163 22.84 0.46 -8.80
C VAL A 163 22.15 0.37 -7.45
N VAL A 164 22.55 -0.58 -6.65
CA VAL A 164 22.07 -0.74 -5.27
C VAL A 164 23.22 -0.55 -4.28
N ASP A 165 22.89 -0.07 -3.09
CA ASP A 165 23.80 -0.05 -1.93
C ASP A 165 23.34 -1.15 -0.96
N ARG A 166 24.16 -2.17 -0.78
CA ARG A 166 23.92 -3.25 0.16
C ARG A 166 24.97 -3.20 1.26
N VAL A 167 24.56 -2.74 2.44
CA VAL A 167 25.44 -2.63 3.61
C VAL A 167 26.72 -1.85 3.29
N GLY A 168 26.60 -0.73 2.56
CA GLY A 168 27.72 0.11 2.16
C GLY A 168 28.48 -0.35 0.90
N GLN A 169 28.14 -1.51 0.34
CA GLN A 169 28.72 -2.00 -0.91
C GLN A 169 27.83 -1.67 -2.11
N ARG A 170 28.41 -1.02 -3.11
CA ARG A 170 27.72 -0.75 -4.39
C ARG A 170 27.75 -1.99 -5.28
N ILE A 171 26.57 -2.43 -5.71
CA ILE A 171 26.38 -3.55 -6.62
C ILE A 171 25.57 -3.08 -7.81
N THR A 172 25.97 -3.49 -9.02
CA THR A 172 25.23 -3.20 -10.24
C THR A 172 24.49 -4.44 -10.70
N LEU A 173 23.17 -4.32 -10.86
CA LEU A 173 22.26 -5.36 -11.34
C LEU A 173 21.78 -5.01 -12.75
N LYS A 174 21.51 -6.03 -13.56
CA LYS A 174 21.01 -5.88 -14.94
C LYS A 174 19.72 -6.67 -15.19
N PRO A 175 18.61 -6.32 -14.49
CA PRO A 175 17.33 -6.99 -14.71
C PRO A 175 16.69 -6.59 -16.04
N LYS A 176 15.87 -7.49 -16.62
CA LYS A 176 15.01 -7.15 -17.77
C LYS A 176 13.83 -6.26 -17.36
N HIS A 177 13.30 -6.45 -16.17
CA HIS A 177 12.17 -5.70 -15.63
C HIS A 177 12.45 -5.18 -14.22
N ILE A 178 11.98 -3.97 -13.92
CA ILE A 178 11.93 -3.44 -12.56
C ILE A 178 10.49 -3.19 -12.13
N VAL A 179 10.19 -3.53 -10.87
CA VAL A 179 8.88 -3.30 -10.27
C VAL A 179 9.05 -2.44 -9.03
N PHE A 180 8.47 -1.26 -9.03
CA PHE A 180 8.38 -0.44 -7.84
C PHE A 180 7.27 -0.96 -6.94
N ALA A 181 7.65 -1.52 -5.80
CA ALA A 181 6.76 -1.99 -4.73
C ALA A 181 7.05 -1.23 -3.42
N THR A 182 7.35 0.05 -3.53
CA THR A 182 7.83 0.93 -2.46
C THR A 182 6.72 1.44 -1.53
N GLY A 183 5.51 0.95 -1.70
CA GLY A 183 4.29 1.35 -1.02
C GLY A 183 3.32 2.03 -1.99
N ALA A 184 2.01 1.90 -1.75
CA ALA A 184 0.97 2.54 -2.59
C ALA A 184 1.13 4.06 -2.64
N TYR A 185 1.80 4.61 -1.65
CA TYR A 185 2.10 6.03 -1.49
C TYR A 185 3.60 6.23 -1.65
N GLY A 186 4.00 7.28 -2.36
CA GLY A 186 5.39 7.68 -2.56
C GLY A 186 6.04 8.28 -1.30
N PRO A 187 6.98 9.21 -1.48
CA PRO A 187 7.60 9.91 -0.36
C PRO A 187 6.60 10.67 0.50
N PRO A 188 6.91 10.94 1.79
CA PRO A 188 6.09 11.80 2.65
C PRO A 188 5.82 13.15 1.99
N ARG A 189 4.57 13.62 2.07
CA ARG A 189 4.19 14.94 1.57
C ARG A 189 4.57 15.98 2.61
N GLN A 190 5.65 16.66 2.36
CA GLN A 190 6.02 17.84 3.14
C GLN A 190 5.11 19.00 2.76
N ILE A 191 4.51 19.65 3.74
CA ILE A 191 3.77 20.89 3.55
C ILE A 191 4.66 22.06 3.96
N GLU A 192 4.63 23.12 3.18
CA GLU A 192 5.26 24.37 3.57
C GLU A 192 4.37 25.05 4.62
N LEU A 193 4.97 25.31 5.77
CA LEU A 193 4.33 26.06 6.85
C LEU A 193 5.14 27.34 7.05
N PRO A 194 4.65 28.50 6.57
CA PRO A 194 5.34 29.77 6.77
C PRO A 194 5.67 29.97 8.25
N GLY A 195 6.86 30.41 8.58
CA GLY A 195 7.32 30.62 9.96
C GLY A 195 7.81 29.34 10.67
N ALA A 196 7.90 28.20 9.97
CA ALA A 196 8.39 26.96 10.58
C ALA A 196 9.79 27.09 11.17
N GLU A 197 10.65 27.92 10.58
CA GLU A 197 12.00 28.21 11.06
C GLU A 197 12.02 28.93 12.43
N SER A 198 10.94 29.59 12.81
CA SER A 198 10.81 30.29 14.09
C SER A 198 10.19 29.43 15.20
N PHE A 199 9.52 28.33 14.81
CA PHE A 199 8.83 27.48 15.75
C PHE A 199 9.82 26.77 16.68
N LYS A 200 9.65 26.93 18.00
CA LYS A 200 10.57 26.36 19.01
C LYS A 200 10.27 24.92 19.36
N GLY A 201 9.07 24.44 19.01
CA GLY A 201 8.64 23.08 19.28
C GLY A 201 9.17 22.06 18.27
N GLU A 202 8.82 20.82 18.48
CA GLU A 202 9.14 19.75 17.53
C GLU A 202 8.12 19.73 16.38
N LEU A 203 8.62 19.74 15.14
CA LEU A 203 7.82 19.61 13.92
C LEU A 203 8.25 18.33 13.19
N LEU A 204 7.34 17.36 13.02
CA LEU A 204 7.64 16.10 12.36
C LEU A 204 6.49 15.62 11.48
N HIS A 205 6.82 14.86 10.45
CA HIS A 205 5.82 14.14 9.65
C HIS A 205 5.45 12.81 10.34
N SER A 206 4.21 12.33 10.14
CA SER A 206 3.72 11.07 10.72
C SER A 206 4.59 9.85 10.40
N SER A 207 5.36 9.88 9.29
CA SER A 207 6.34 8.83 8.97
C SER A 207 7.56 8.80 9.90
N GLN A 208 7.79 9.84 10.67
CA GLN A 208 8.87 9.98 11.65
C GLN A 208 8.35 9.80 13.09
N TYR A 209 7.02 9.75 13.25
CA TYR A 209 6.38 9.55 14.53
C TYR A 209 6.45 8.07 14.93
N SER A 210 6.86 7.80 16.17
CA SER A 210 7.00 6.44 16.71
C SER A 210 6.12 6.17 17.94
N THR A 211 5.99 7.13 18.85
CA THR A 211 5.23 6.99 20.09
C THR A 211 4.88 8.36 20.69
N GLY A 212 3.74 8.43 21.37
CA GLY A 212 3.30 9.59 22.14
C GLY A 212 4.07 9.84 23.43
N GLU A 213 4.81 8.87 23.95
CA GLU A 213 5.43 8.94 25.30
C GLU A 213 6.33 10.17 25.50
N LYS A 214 7.09 10.57 24.48
CA LYS A 214 7.95 11.77 24.52
C LYS A 214 7.18 13.09 24.61
N PHE A 215 5.89 13.05 24.36
CA PHE A 215 5.01 14.20 24.38
C PHE A 215 4.10 14.28 25.62
N ARG A 216 4.29 13.42 26.59
CA ARG A 216 3.54 13.41 27.85
C ARG A 216 3.48 14.81 28.48
N GLY A 217 2.25 15.26 28.77
CA GLY A 217 1.98 16.57 29.35
C GLY A 217 2.10 17.76 28.37
N LYS A 218 2.57 17.53 27.15
CA LYS A 218 2.72 18.57 26.11
C LYS A 218 1.40 18.82 25.37
N ARG A 219 1.26 20.03 24.83
CA ARG A 219 0.20 20.39 23.88
C ARG A 219 0.69 20.02 22.48
N VAL A 220 -0.04 19.18 21.79
CA VAL A 220 0.37 18.68 20.45
C VAL A 220 -0.73 18.95 19.43
N ALA A 221 -0.38 19.61 18.34
CA ALA A 221 -1.25 19.72 17.17
C ALA A 221 -0.98 18.56 16.22
N VAL A 222 -2.04 17.89 15.78
CA VAL A 222 -2.00 16.88 14.73
C VAL A 222 -2.64 17.47 13.47
N ILE A 223 -1.84 17.77 12.44
CA ILE A 223 -2.32 18.37 11.20
C ILE A 223 -2.74 17.26 10.24
N GLY A 224 -4.05 17.13 10.01
CA GLY A 224 -4.67 16.10 9.16
C GLY A 224 -5.57 15.18 9.97
N ALA A 225 -6.74 14.89 9.40
CA ALA A 225 -7.84 14.18 10.05
C ALA A 225 -8.25 12.90 9.27
N ALA A 226 -7.31 12.27 8.57
CA ALA A 226 -7.49 10.93 8.01
C ALA A 226 -6.96 9.85 9.00
N SER A 227 -6.90 8.58 8.59
CA SER A 227 -6.50 7.46 9.46
C SER A 227 -5.25 7.74 10.29
N SER A 228 -4.14 8.20 9.67
CA SER A 228 -2.92 8.53 10.42
C SER A 228 -3.12 9.65 11.47
N GLY A 229 -3.98 10.64 11.16
CA GLY A 229 -4.27 11.73 12.09
C GLY A 229 -5.02 11.24 13.33
N HIS A 230 -5.98 10.36 13.13
CA HIS A 230 -6.74 9.76 14.23
C HIS A 230 -5.86 8.84 15.08
N ASP A 231 -5.14 7.92 14.45
CA ASP A 231 -4.28 6.97 15.17
C ASP A 231 -3.20 7.67 16.00
N VAL A 232 -2.52 8.67 15.42
CA VAL A 232 -1.51 9.48 16.12
C VAL A 232 -2.15 10.28 17.26
N SER A 233 -3.36 10.82 17.05
CA SER A 233 -4.07 11.56 18.11
C SER A 233 -4.42 10.67 19.29
N VAL A 234 -4.87 9.45 19.05
CA VAL A 234 -5.15 8.46 20.12
C VAL A 234 -3.88 8.09 20.87
N ASP A 235 -2.79 7.73 20.15
CA ASP A 235 -1.51 7.34 20.77
C ASP A 235 -0.91 8.49 21.63
N LEU A 236 -1.06 9.74 21.19
CA LEU A 236 -0.68 10.93 21.94
C LEU A 236 -1.53 11.11 23.21
N TRP A 237 -2.85 10.97 23.07
CA TRP A 237 -3.80 11.10 24.18
C TRP A 237 -3.57 9.99 25.22
N GLU A 238 -3.42 8.73 24.80
CA GLU A 238 -3.08 7.62 25.69
C GLU A 238 -1.76 7.82 26.44
N ALA A 239 -0.80 8.50 25.82
CA ALA A 239 0.47 8.86 26.43
C ALA A 239 0.34 10.06 27.39
N GLY A 240 -0.81 10.73 27.48
CA GLY A 240 -1.08 11.86 28.36
C GLY A 240 -0.70 13.22 27.76
N ALA A 241 -0.65 13.36 26.44
CA ALA A 241 -0.55 14.65 25.77
C ALA A 241 -1.92 15.34 25.69
N LYS A 242 -1.92 16.67 25.55
CA LYS A 242 -3.11 17.48 25.23
C LYS A 242 -3.17 17.64 23.72
N VAL A 243 -4.11 16.96 23.08
CA VAL A 243 -4.17 16.86 21.62
C VAL A 243 -5.19 17.81 21.02
N THR A 244 -4.80 18.52 19.97
CA THR A 244 -5.71 19.24 19.07
C THR A 244 -5.52 18.75 17.64
N MET A 245 -6.56 18.16 17.06
CA MET A 245 -6.58 17.78 15.65
C MET A 245 -6.91 19.01 14.80
N VAL A 246 -6.09 19.30 13.80
CA VAL A 246 -6.30 20.40 12.85
C VAL A 246 -6.78 19.79 11.53
N GLN A 247 -8.05 20.06 11.21
CA GLN A 247 -8.74 19.50 10.05
C GLN A 247 -8.99 20.58 9.00
N ARG A 248 -8.37 20.45 7.85
CA ARG A 248 -8.56 21.37 6.72
C ARG A 248 -9.80 21.06 5.87
N SER A 249 -10.04 19.78 5.62
CA SER A 249 -11.07 19.28 4.71
C SER A 249 -11.90 18.20 5.40
N PRO A 250 -13.16 18.00 5.01
CA PRO A 250 -14.00 16.94 5.57
C PRO A 250 -13.38 15.55 5.41
N THR A 251 -13.66 14.67 6.36
CA THR A 251 -13.19 13.28 6.38
C THR A 251 -14.39 12.35 6.25
N THR A 252 -14.26 11.33 5.38
CA THR A 252 -15.24 10.25 5.35
C THR A 252 -14.95 9.28 6.49
N VAL A 253 -15.84 9.26 7.49
CA VAL A 253 -15.72 8.39 8.66
C VAL A 253 -16.74 7.26 8.56
N VAL A 254 -16.33 6.04 8.93
CA VAL A 254 -17.21 4.91 9.10
C VAL A 254 -16.82 4.12 10.34
N LYS A 255 -17.78 3.73 11.17
CA LYS A 255 -17.52 2.90 12.35
C LYS A 255 -17.03 1.51 11.94
N SER A 256 -16.01 1.00 12.60
CA SER A 256 -15.43 -0.32 12.33
C SER A 256 -16.50 -1.41 12.38
N ASP A 257 -17.32 -1.44 13.43
CA ASP A 257 -18.39 -2.44 13.58
C ASP A 257 -19.42 -2.40 12.44
N THR A 258 -19.79 -1.20 12.00
CA THR A 258 -20.72 -1.05 10.88
C THR A 258 -20.09 -1.51 9.58
N LEU A 259 -18.83 -1.14 9.34
CA LEU A 259 -18.10 -1.56 8.14
C LEU A 259 -17.90 -3.10 8.11
N MET A 260 -17.61 -3.72 9.26
CA MET A 260 -17.49 -5.18 9.38
C MET A 260 -18.79 -5.88 9.02
N ASP A 261 -19.93 -5.37 9.49
CA ASP A 261 -21.23 -6.01 9.25
C ASP A 261 -21.71 -5.88 7.80
N VAL A 262 -21.49 -4.72 7.15
CA VAL A 262 -22.11 -4.43 5.85
C VAL A 262 -21.10 -4.26 4.71
N GLY A 263 -19.88 -3.78 4.99
CA GLY A 263 -18.85 -3.54 3.99
C GLY A 263 -17.92 -4.73 3.75
N PHE A 264 -17.58 -5.46 4.82
CA PHE A 264 -16.71 -6.63 4.78
C PHE A 264 -17.48 -7.98 4.89
N GLU A 265 -18.79 -8.00 4.66
CA GLU A 265 -19.59 -9.21 4.83
C GLU A 265 -18.99 -10.44 4.11
N ILE A 266 -18.50 -10.27 2.89
CA ILE A 266 -17.89 -11.37 2.11
C ILE A 266 -16.47 -11.74 2.57
N PHE A 267 -15.85 -10.91 3.41
CA PHE A 267 -14.56 -11.15 4.07
C PHE A 267 -14.80 -11.36 5.58
N SER A 268 -15.55 -12.38 5.94
CA SER A 268 -15.95 -12.66 7.31
C SER A 268 -15.96 -14.15 7.61
N GLU A 269 -15.96 -14.50 8.89
CA GLU A 269 -16.14 -15.88 9.32
C GLU A 269 -17.46 -16.48 8.81
N LYS A 270 -18.54 -15.69 8.81
CA LYS A 270 -19.84 -16.09 8.24
C LYS A 270 -19.75 -16.42 6.74
N ALA A 271 -18.95 -15.68 5.99
CA ALA A 271 -18.73 -15.94 4.58
C ALA A 271 -17.93 -17.24 4.37
N LEU A 272 -16.88 -17.47 5.16
CA LEU A 272 -16.12 -18.72 5.15
C LEU A 272 -17.01 -19.93 5.45
N ALA A 273 -17.87 -19.86 6.45
CA ALA A 273 -18.82 -20.93 6.78
C ALA A 273 -19.79 -21.24 5.63
N ARG A 274 -20.06 -20.27 4.74
CA ARG A 274 -20.86 -20.45 3.51
C ARG A 274 -20.01 -20.86 2.29
N GLY A 275 -18.73 -21.17 2.47
CA GLY A 275 -17.81 -21.57 1.41
C GLY A 275 -17.31 -20.42 0.53
N ILE A 276 -17.40 -19.17 1.03
CA ILE A 276 -16.78 -18.00 0.39
C ILE A 276 -15.41 -17.82 1.00
N THR A 277 -14.41 -18.46 0.39
CA THR A 277 -13.00 -18.27 0.77
C THR A 277 -12.51 -16.86 0.38
N THR A 278 -11.39 -16.43 0.95
CA THR A 278 -10.75 -15.14 0.60
C THR A 278 -10.49 -15.02 -0.90
N ASP A 279 -9.99 -16.07 -1.57
CA ASP A 279 -9.78 -16.06 -3.03
C ASP A 279 -11.08 -15.88 -3.83
N LYS A 280 -12.17 -16.49 -3.35
CA LYS A 280 -13.50 -16.34 -3.98
C LYS A 280 -14.08 -14.94 -3.75
N ALA A 281 -13.89 -14.39 -2.56
CA ALA A 281 -14.29 -13.02 -2.23
C ALA A 281 -13.50 -12.00 -3.08
N ASP A 282 -12.19 -12.17 -3.21
CA ASP A 282 -11.35 -11.37 -4.10
C ASP A 282 -11.88 -11.38 -5.54
N MET A 283 -12.22 -12.57 -6.06
CA MET A 283 -12.73 -12.70 -7.42
C MET A 283 -14.09 -12.01 -7.57
N ILE A 284 -14.99 -12.10 -6.59
CA ILE A 284 -16.28 -11.41 -6.58
C ILE A 284 -16.07 -9.89 -6.67
N VAL A 285 -15.21 -9.33 -5.81
CA VAL A 285 -14.91 -7.89 -5.80
C VAL A 285 -14.27 -7.46 -7.12
N ALA A 286 -13.27 -8.18 -7.59
CA ALA A 286 -12.53 -7.83 -8.80
C ALA A 286 -13.33 -8.05 -10.09
N SER A 287 -14.39 -8.85 -10.07
CA SER A 287 -15.29 -9.02 -11.23
C SER A 287 -16.19 -7.81 -11.47
N THR A 288 -16.31 -6.92 -10.49
CA THR A 288 -17.10 -5.70 -10.63
C THR A 288 -16.25 -4.61 -11.31
N PRO A 289 -16.61 -4.18 -12.53
CA PRO A 289 -15.91 -3.08 -13.19
C PRO A 289 -15.94 -1.80 -12.34
N PHE A 290 -14.82 -1.08 -12.26
CA PHE A 290 -14.73 0.16 -11.48
C PHE A 290 -15.82 1.17 -11.82
N ALA A 291 -16.26 1.25 -13.07
CA ALA A 291 -17.36 2.12 -13.49
C ALA A 291 -18.69 1.80 -12.81
N LEU A 292 -18.90 0.57 -12.34
CA LEU A 292 -20.13 0.14 -11.66
C LEU A 292 -20.05 0.22 -10.13
N VAL A 293 -18.85 0.27 -9.57
CA VAL A 293 -18.62 0.32 -8.10
C VAL A 293 -19.37 1.50 -7.45
N PRO A 294 -19.39 2.73 -8.02
CA PRO A 294 -20.08 3.86 -7.40
C PRO A 294 -21.56 3.61 -7.12
N LYS A 295 -22.26 2.89 -8.01
CA LYS A 295 -23.68 2.58 -7.81
C LYS A 295 -23.92 1.71 -6.58
N GLY A 296 -23.12 0.65 -6.42
CA GLY A 296 -23.21 -0.21 -5.24
C GLY A 296 -22.79 0.50 -3.96
N GLN A 297 -21.78 1.35 -4.04
CA GLN A 297 -21.29 2.10 -2.89
C GLN A 297 -22.30 3.14 -2.36
N ARG A 298 -23.04 3.83 -3.23
CA ARG A 298 -24.13 4.72 -2.79
C ARG A 298 -25.17 3.96 -1.98
N ALA A 299 -25.66 2.85 -2.50
CA ALA A 299 -26.64 2.01 -1.80
C ALA A 299 -26.12 1.52 -0.44
N LEU A 300 -24.82 1.13 -0.37
CA LEU A 300 -24.18 0.75 0.88
C LEU A 300 -24.14 1.94 1.87
N TYR A 301 -23.79 3.12 1.39
CA TYR A 301 -23.70 4.31 2.26
C TYR A 301 -25.05 4.85 2.70
N ASP A 302 -26.14 4.60 1.97
CA ASP A 302 -27.49 4.86 2.44
C ASP A 302 -27.81 4.00 3.70
N VAL A 303 -27.41 2.74 3.70
CA VAL A 303 -27.54 1.84 4.85
C VAL A 303 -26.66 2.29 6.03
N ILE A 304 -25.40 2.61 5.77
CA ILE A 304 -24.45 3.06 6.80
C ILE A 304 -24.93 4.35 7.47
N ARG A 305 -25.35 5.35 6.68
CA ARG A 305 -25.87 6.63 7.20
C ARG A 305 -27.14 6.45 8.03
N ALA A 306 -28.05 5.61 7.60
CA ALA A 306 -29.27 5.33 8.36
C ALA A 306 -28.96 4.62 9.68
N ARG A 307 -28.07 3.65 9.67
CA ARG A 307 -27.65 2.89 10.87
C ARG A 307 -26.96 3.78 11.90
N ASP A 308 -26.05 4.65 11.47
CA ASP A 308 -25.19 5.44 12.34
C ASP A 308 -25.57 6.93 12.37
N ALA A 309 -26.84 7.26 12.12
CA ALA A 309 -27.32 8.64 11.99
C ALA A 309 -27.02 9.50 13.22
N ASP A 310 -27.24 8.98 14.43
CA ASP A 310 -26.94 9.68 15.68
C ASP A 310 -25.44 9.94 15.85
N PHE A 311 -24.61 8.95 15.53
CA PHE A 311 -23.16 9.11 15.57
C PHE A 311 -22.70 10.24 14.65
N TYR A 312 -23.15 10.27 13.40
CA TYR A 312 -22.79 11.32 12.45
C TYR A 312 -23.28 12.69 12.88
N LYS A 313 -24.50 12.76 13.43
CA LYS A 313 -25.02 14.01 13.96
C LYS A 313 -24.16 14.55 15.12
N ARG A 314 -23.86 13.71 16.10
CA ARG A 314 -23.02 14.09 17.26
C ARG A 314 -21.62 14.52 16.80
N LEU A 315 -21.01 13.80 15.84
CA LEU A 315 -19.68 14.10 15.33
C LEU A 315 -19.67 15.46 14.60
N SER A 316 -20.69 15.74 13.80
CA SER A 316 -20.85 17.05 13.16
C SER A 316 -21.09 18.18 14.18
N ASP A 317 -21.94 17.93 15.18
CA ASP A 317 -22.23 18.90 16.25
C ASP A 317 -20.98 19.23 17.10
N SER A 318 -20.00 18.33 17.19
CA SER A 318 -18.71 18.57 17.86
C SER A 318 -17.75 19.48 17.08
N GLY A 319 -18.13 19.90 15.86
CA GLY A 319 -17.31 20.72 14.98
C GLY A 319 -16.36 19.93 14.09
N PHE A 320 -16.41 18.60 14.12
CA PHE A 320 -15.64 17.77 13.18
C PHE A 320 -16.36 17.73 11.82
N ALA A 321 -15.63 18.10 10.75
CA ALA A 321 -16.20 18.13 9.42
C ALA A 321 -16.21 16.72 8.80
N ILE A 322 -17.38 16.23 8.44
CA ILE A 322 -17.57 14.93 7.79
C ILE A 322 -18.07 15.08 6.35
N ASP A 323 -17.76 14.11 5.50
CA ASP A 323 -18.37 13.91 4.19
C ASP A 323 -18.63 12.41 3.93
N PHE A 324 -19.27 12.12 2.81
CA PHE A 324 -19.47 10.76 2.31
C PHE A 324 -18.89 10.59 0.90
N GLY A 325 -17.84 11.38 0.58
CA GLY A 325 -17.24 11.44 -0.76
C GLY A 325 -17.99 12.42 -1.68
N GLU A 326 -17.33 12.84 -2.77
CA GLU A 326 -17.88 13.83 -3.72
C GLU A 326 -19.24 13.46 -4.31
N ASP A 327 -19.52 12.16 -4.42
CA ASP A 327 -20.71 11.60 -5.05
C ASP A 327 -21.44 10.62 -4.14
N GLU A 328 -21.32 10.76 -2.83
CA GLU A 328 -21.97 9.93 -1.79
C GLU A 328 -21.53 8.45 -1.83
N THR A 329 -20.35 8.15 -2.38
CA THR A 329 -19.84 6.79 -2.54
C THR A 329 -18.91 6.33 -1.42
N GLY A 330 -18.62 7.21 -0.47
CA GLY A 330 -17.93 6.90 0.77
C GLY A 330 -16.47 6.47 0.63
N LEU A 331 -16.04 5.67 1.61
CA LEU A 331 -14.65 5.32 1.88
C LEU A 331 -13.96 4.64 0.69
N LEU A 332 -14.56 3.61 0.10
CA LEU A 332 -13.90 2.79 -0.93
C LEU A 332 -13.56 3.62 -2.17
N MET A 333 -14.51 4.42 -2.64
CA MET A 333 -14.26 5.27 -3.81
C MET A 333 -13.28 6.40 -3.47
N LYS A 334 -13.32 6.95 -2.26
CA LYS A 334 -12.35 7.94 -1.79
C LYS A 334 -10.94 7.33 -1.73
N ALA A 335 -10.82 6.10 -1.23
CA ALA A 335 -9.55 5.37 -1.23
C ALA A 335 -9.02 5.13 -2.66
N TYR A 336 -9.86 4.74 -3.60
CA TYR A 336 -9.45 4.55 -4.99
C TYR A 336 -9.08 5.86 -5.70
N ARG A 337 -9.79 6.96 -5.43
CA ARG A 337 -9.57 8.25 -6.10
C ARG A 337 -8.35 8.99 -5.57
N THR A 338 -8.20 9.03 -4.24
CA THR A 338 -7.21 9.88 -3.57
C THR A 338 -6.22 9.14 -2.69
N GLY A 339 -6.53 7.90 -2.30
CA GLY A 339 -5.73 7.11 -1.35
C GLY A 339 -5.76 7.64 0.09
N SER A 340 -6.58 8.65 0.40
CA SER A 340 -6.61 9.30 1.71
C SER A 340 -7.93 10.03 1.96
N GLY A 341 -8.07 10.71 3.10
CA GLY A 341 -9.25 11.52 3.43
C GLY A 341 -10.40 10.72 4.02
N TYR A 342 -10.12 9.53 4.53
CA TYR A 342 -11.07 8.66 5.22
C TYR A 342 -10.49 8.13 6.53
N TYR A 343 -11.38 7.66 7.38
CA TYR A 343 -11.05 6.98 8.63
C TYR A 343 -12.06 5.86 8.91
N ILE A 344 -11.56 4.68 9.28
CA ILE A 344 -12.36 3.60 9.88
C ILE A 344 -12.23 3.81 11.38
N ASP A 345 -13.33 4.22 12.01
CA ASP A 345 -13.32 4.57 13.43
C ASP A 345 -13.21 3.33 14.33
N VAL A 346 -12.13 3.32 15.09
CA VAL A 346 -11.81 2.33 16.11
C VAL A 346 -11.75 2.96 17.51
N GLY A 347 -12.43 4.10 17.72
CA GLY A 347 -12.59 4.75 19.02
C GLY A 347 -12.08 6.20 19.10
N ALA A 348 -11.34 6.71 18.12
CA ALA A 348 -10.88 8.10 18.17
C ALA A 348 -12.03 9.12 18.14
N CYS A 349 -13.11 8.80 17.43
CA CYS A 349 -14.27 9.70 17.36
C CYS A 349 -14.95 9.88 18.71
N GLU A 350 -15.02 8.87 19.58
CA GLU A 350 -15.58 9.05 20.93
C GLU A 350 -14.71 10.00 21.78
N LEU A 351 -13.38 10.00 21.62
CA LEU A 351 -12.51 10.96 22.29
C LEU A 351 -12.76 12.39 21.81
N ILE A 352 -13.07 12.58 20.54
CA ILE A 352 -13.48 13.86 19.96
C ILE A 352 -14.83 14.28 20.52
N LEU A 353 -15.82 13.38 20.55
CA LEU A 353 -17.16 13.63 21.06
C LEU A 353 -17.18 14.00 22.54
N ASN A 354 -16.27 13.43 23.32
CA ASN A 354 -16.12 13.72 24.76
C ASN A 354 -15.25 14.96 25.04
N GLY A 355 -14.68 15.61 24.00
CA GLY A 355 -13.81 16.76 24.13
C GLY A 355 -12.40 16.46 24.65
N GLU A 356 -12.01 15.20 24.69
CA GLU A 356 -10.67 14.76 25.11
C GLU A 356 -9.62 14.99 24.04
N ILE A 357 -10.01 14.92 22.77
CA ILE A 357 -9.25 15.40 21.61
C ILE A 357 -10.00 16.62 21.06
N ALA A 358 -9.37 17.79 21.15
CA ALA A 358 -9.93 19.01 20.59
C ALA A 358 -9.83 19.03 19.06
N VAL A 359 -10.76 19.70 18.39
CA VAL A 359 -10.76 19.83 16.92
C VAL A 359 -10.76 21.30 16.52
N LYS A 360 -9.86 21.68 15.63
CA LYS A 360 -9.87 22.95 14.89
C LYS A 360 -10.14 22.63 13.42
N SER A 361 -11.35 22.91 12.96
CA SER A 361 -11.81 22.53 11.61
C SER A 361 -12.20 23.74 10.77
N GLY A 362 -12.12 23.60 9.45
CA GLY A 362 -12.64 24.56 8.48
C GLY A 362 -11.82 25.84 8.31
N VAL A 363 -10.65 25.94 8.96
CA VAL A 363 -9.78 27.13 8.88
C VAL A 363 -8.37 26.72 8.43
N GLY A 364 -7.79 27.46 7.49
CA GLY A 364 -6.43 27.26 7.01
C GLY A 364 -5.38 27.73 8.02
N ILE A 365 -4.20 27.09 7.98
CA ILE A 365 -3.03 27.56 8.73
C ILE A 365 -2.39 28.70 7.94
N LYS A 366 -2.28 29.87 8.57
CA LYS A 366 -1.62 31.05 7.98
C LYS A 366 -0.11 30.98 8.14
N SER A 367 0.36 30.68 9.35
CA SER A 367 1.79 30.54 9.65
C SER A 367 2.02 29.84 10.98
N LEU A 368 3.23 29.40 11.23
CA LEU A 368 3.68 29.07 12.59
C LEU A 368 4.20 30.33 13.30
N THR A 369 4.05 30.35 14.61
CA THR A 369 4.65 31.31 15.50
C THR A 369 5.71 30.60 16.35
N PRO A 370 6.56 31.32 17.10
CA PRO A 370 7.53 30.67 17.98
C PRO A 370 6.93 29.65 18.96
N ASP A 371 5.68 29.84 19.36
CA ASP A 371 5.04 29.04 20.41
C ASP A 371 3.72 28.35 19.94
N GLY A 372 3.42 28.36 18.62
CA GLY A 372 2.17 27.77 18.13
C GLY A 372 1.83 27.96 16.66
N ILE A 373 0.52 27.91 16.38
CA ILE A 373 -0.06 28.02 15.04
C ILE A 373 -0.97 29.25 15.00
N LEU A 374 -0.77 30.13 14.02
CA LEU A 374 -1.69 31.21 13.65
C LEU A 374 -2.56 30.75 12.49
N PHE A 375 -3.87 30.85 12.64
CA PHE A 375 -4.83 30.50 11.60
C PHE A 375 -5.24 31.71 10.75
N GLU A 376 -5.87 31.45 9.59
CA GLU A 376 -6.34 32.49 8.66
C GLU A 376 -7.45 33.40 9.26
N ASP A 377 -8.24 32.87 10.22
CA ASP A 377 -9.27 33.61 10.95
C ASP A 377 -8.68 34.49 12.06
N GLY A 378 -7.36 34.55 12.20
CA GLY A 378 -6.65 35.30 13.24
C GLY A 378 -6.59 34.62 14.61
N SER A 379 -7.20 33.43 14.78
CA SER A 379 -7.08 32.66 16.01
C SER A 379 -5.71 32.04 16.14
N GLU A 380 -5.26 31.81 17.37
CA GLU A 380 -3.98 31.17 17.67
C GLU A 380 -4.19 29.89 18.49
N LEU A 381 -3.32 28.89 18.23
CA LEU A 381 -3.25 27.67 19.00
C LEU A 381 -1.82 27.48 19.54
N ALA A 382 -1.66 27.64 20.83
CA ALA A 382 -0.38 27.42 21.48
C ALA A 382 -0.08 25.94 21.59
N VAL A 383 1.06 25.48 21.03
CA VAL A 383 1.49 24.07 21.01
C VAL A 383 2.98 23.93 21.25
N ASP A 384 3.36 22.80 21.83
CA ASP A 384 4.75 22.44 22.14
C ASP A 384 5.33 21.48 21.07
N ALA A 385 4.46 20.89 20.23
CA ALA A 385 4.86 20.06 19.09
C ALA A 385 3.76 19.99 18.04
N ILE A 386 4.16 19.68 16.81
CA ILE A 386 3.27 19.51 15.64
C ILE A 386 3.61 18.19 14.94
N VAL A 387 2.60 17.34 14.73
CA VAL A 387 2.73 16.13 13.91
C VAL A 387 1.91 16.30 12.62
N CYS A 388 2.62 16.34 11.49
CA CYS A 388 2.02 16.48 10.16
C CYS A 388 1.56 15.13 9.63
N CYS A 389 0.27 14.84 9.70
CA CYS A 389 -0.39 13.69 9.09
C CYS A 389 -0.94 14.05 7.70
N THR A 390 -0.11 14.66 6.88
CA THR A 390 -0.47 15.29 5.60
C THR A 390 -0.40 14.35 4.40
N GLY A 391 -0.18 13.06 4.65
CA GLY A 391 -0.16 12.00 3.65
C GLY A 391 1.15 11.92 2.87
N TYR A 392 1.07 11.33 1.69
CA TYR A 392 2.21 10.97 0.86
C TYR A 392 1.99 11.44 -0.58
N GLN A 393 3.07 11.50 -1.32
CA GLN A 393 3.06 11.79 -2.75
C GLN A 393 2.72 10.51 -3.56
N SER A 394 2.59 10.64 -4.86
CA SER A 394 2.43 9.48 -5.73
C SER A 394 3.72 8.67 -5.85
N MET A 395 3.61 7.35 -6.11
CA MET A 395 4.78 6.45 -6.21
C MET A 395 5.73 6.83 -7.35
N ASN A 396 5.26 7.51 -8.42
CA ASN A 396 6.14 7.99 -9.48
C ASN A 396 7.16 9.04 -9.00
N GLU A 397 6.95 9.70 -7.86
CA GLU A 397 7.97 10.55 -7.25
C GLU A 397 9.18 9.75 -6.74
N THR A 398 8.97 8.49 -6.37
CA THR A 398 10.09 7.56 -6.08
C THR A 398 10.87 7.24 -7.36
N VAL A 399 10.18 7.11 -8.50
CA VAL A 399 10.84 6.94 -9.81
C VAL A 399 11.67 8.18 -10.16
N ALA A 400 11.15 9.38 -9.89
CA ALA A 400 11.91 10.63 -10.12
C ALA A 400 13.24 10.65 -9.35
N GLY A 401 13.24 10.13 -8.12
CA GLY A 401 14.46 10.09 -7.29
C GLY A 401 15.45 8.97 -7.64
N ILE A 402 14.99 7.89 -8.28
CA ILE A 402 15.80 6.69 -8.57
C ILE A 402 16.18 6.62 -10.06
N VAL A 403 15.27 6.97 -10.96
CA VAL A 403 15.49 6.91 -12.41
C VAL A 403 15.77 8.30 -12.95
N SER A 404 14.72 9.08 -13.16
CA SER A 404 14.82 10.49 -13.55
C SER A 404 13.45 11.18 -13.46
N ARG A 405 13.45 12.51 -13.41
CA ARG A 405 12.22 13.31 -13.51
C ARG A 405 11.52 13.07 -14.85
N GLU A 406 12.27 12.98 -15.94
CA GLU A 406 11.73 12.74 -17.28
C GLU A 406 10.93 11.43 -17.34
N VAL A 407 11.48 10.33 -16.81
CA VAL A 407 10.78 9.03 -16.78
C VAL A 407 9.56 9.09 -15.85
N ALA A 408 9.66 9.75 -14.71
CA ALA A 408 8.53 9.91 -13.79
C ALA A 408 7.38 10.70 -14.43
N ASP A 409 7.68 11.76 -15.17
CA ASP A 409 6.70 12.59 -15.89
C ASP A 409 6.12 11.85 -17.09
N LYS A 410 6.95 11.06 -17.83
CA LYS A 410 6.52 10.18 -18.92
C LYS A 410 5.49 9.15 -18.44
N VAL A 411 5.73 8.56 -17.28
CA VAL A 411 4.82 7.56 -16.68
C VAL A 411 3.58 8.22 -16.08
N GLY A 412 3.75 9.35 -15.42
CA GLY A 412 2.67 10.06 -14.73
C GLY A 412 2.31 9.45 -13.39
N PRO A 413 1.31 10.03 -12.69
CA PRO A 413 0.91 9.62 -11.35
C PRO A 413 0.43 8.17 -11.29
N CYS A 414 0.79 7.49 -10.20
CA CYS A 414 0.23 6.19 -9.83
C CYS A 414 -0.92 6.39 -8.88
N TRP A 415 -1.90 5.47 -8.92
CA TRP A 415 -3.11 5.55 -8.13
C TRP A 415 -4.08 6.65 -8.59
N GLY A 416 -5.30 6.63 -8.07
CA GLY A 416 -6.41 7.43 -8.59
C GLY A 416 -7.07 6.76 -9.80
N LEU A 417 -8.34 7.10 -10.04
CA LEU A 417 -9.13 6.51 -11.10
C LEU A 417 -9.09 7.36 -12.38
N GLY A 418 -9.20 6.69 -13.49
CA GLY A 418 -9.42 7.29 -14.78
C GLY A 418 -8.30 7.14 -15.78
N SER A 419 -8.69 7.13 -17.05
CA SER A 419 -7.84 7.38 -18.21
C SER A 419 -7.62 8.88 -18.38
N GLY A 420 -6.67 9.31 -19.16
CA GLY A 420 -6.43 10.73 -19.43
C GLY A 420 -5.30 11.32 -18.60
N VAL A 421 -4.60 10.49 -17.83
CA VAL A 421 -3.30 10.84 -17.29
C VAL A 421 -2.29 10.59 -18.40
N LYS A 422 -1.54 11.64 -18.77
CA LYS A 422 -0.43 11.51 -19.72
C LYS A 422 0.54 10.44 -19.22
N GLY A 423 0.80 9.44 -20.05
CA GLY A 423 1.72 8.36 -19.72
C GLY A 423 1.07 7.09 -19.14
N ASP A 424 -0.22 7.08 -18.82
CA ASP A 424 -0.96 5.85 -18.54
C ASP A 424 -1.41 5.21 -19.87
N PRO A 425 -0.80 4.09 -20.29
CA PRO A 425 -1.20 3.41 -21.52
C PRO A 425 -2.51 2.64 -21.37
N GLY A 426 -2.94 2.46 -20.15
CA GLY A 426 -4.18 1.77 -19.85
C GLY A 426 -5.34 2.69 -20.13
N PRO A 427 -6.31 2.15 -20.80
CA PRO A 427 -7.31 2.95 -21.42
C PRO A 427 -8.45 3.32 -20.57
N TRP A 428 -8.55 2.83 -19.40
CA TRP A 428 -9.95 2.56 -19.19
C TRP A 428 -10.48 3.45 -18.09
N GLN A 429 -11.50 4.15 -18.39
CA GLN A 429 -12.30 4.91 -17.45
C GLN A 429 -12.60 4.07 -16.21
N GLY A 430 -12.21 4.58 -15.04
CA GLY A 430 -12.46 3.94 -13.77
C GLY A 430 -11.42 2.93 -13.29
N GLU A 431 -10.34 2.65 -14.03
CA GLU A 431 -9.24 1.82 -13.54
C GLU A 431 -8.22 2.62 -12.74
N LEU A 432 -7.47 1.91 -11.88
CA LEU A 432 -6.36 2.51 -11.13
C LEU A 432 -5.18 2.79 -12.07
N ARG A 433 -4.72 4.04 -12.05
CA ARG A 433 -3.67 4.54 -12.93
C ARG A 433 -2.34 3.85 -12.66
N ASN A 434 -1.70 3.37 -13.72
CA ASN A 434 -0.36 2.78 -13.74
C ASN A 434 -0.14 1.57 -12.82
N MET A 435 -1.14 1.14 -12.06
CA MET A 435 -0.99 0.01 -11.15
C MET A 435 -1.22 -1.32 -11.87
N TRP A 436 -0.32 -2.30 -11.62
CA TRP A 436 -0.43 -3.71 -12.03
C TRP A 436 -0.48 -3.97 -13.54
N LYS A 437 -0.05 -3.04 -14.33
CA LYS A 437 -0.06 -3.07 -15.80
C LYS A 437 1.22 -2.46 -16.37
N PRO A 438 1.54 -2.66 -17.67
CA PRO A 438 2.63 -1.94 -18.31
C PRO A 438 2.44 -0.43 -18.19
N THR A 439 3.54 0.30 -17.99
CA THR A 439 3.54 1.76 -17.96
C THR A 439 4.05 2.31 -19.28
N ALA A 440 4.02 3.64 -19.44
CA ALA A 440 4.61 4.32 -20.61
C ALA A 440 6.14 4.14 -20.70
N GLN A 441 6.81 3.77 -19.61
CA GLN A 441 8.21 3.37 -19.64
C GLN A 441 8.31 1.85 -19.79
N GLU A 442 8.96 1.40 -20.87
CA GLU A 442 9.15 -0.03 -21.11
C GLU A 442 9.83 -0.70 -19.92
N ALA A 443 9.36 -1.90 -19.58
CA ALA A 443 9.90 -2.74 -18.51
C ALA A 443 9.89 -2.13 -17.09
N LEU A 444 9.14 -1.04 -16.86
CA LEU A 444 8.88 -0.44 -15.55
C LEU A 444 7.44 -0.70 -15.13
N TRP A 445 7.27 -1.18 -13.89
CA TRP A 445 5.98 -1.58 -13.33
C TRP A 445 5.78 -0.99 -11.97
N PHE A 446 4.49 -0.82 -11.57
CA PHE A 446 4.12 -0.51 -10.19
C PHE A 446 3.26 -1.63 -9.60
N HIS A 447 3.57 -1.97 -8.37
CA HIS A 447 2.84 -2.95 -7.59
C HIS A 447 2.70 -2.50 -6.13
N GLY A 448 1.52 -2.71 -5.53
CA GLY A 448 1.23 -2.32 -4.16
C GLY A 448 -0.27 -2.20 -3.92
N GLY A 449 -0.62 -1.37 -2.96
CA GLY A 449 -1.96 -1.25 -2.40
C GLY A 449 -2.00 -1.79 -0.98
N ASN A 450 -3.21 -1.96 -0.41
CA ASN A 450 -3.38 -2.69 0.83
C ASN A 450 -3.08 -4.19 0.64
N LEU A 451 -3.22 -4.99 1.69
CA LEU A 451 -2.91 -6.42 1.64
C LEU A 451 -3.76 -7.17 0.60
N ALA A 452 -5.07 -6.91 0.56
CA ALA A 452 -5.98 -7.55 -0.39
C ALA A 452 -5.66 -7.20 -1.85
N LEU A 453 -5.44 -5.92 -2.17
CA LEU A 453 -5.07 -5.49 -3.51
C LEU A 453 -3.72 -6.05 -3.93
N SER A 454 -2.72 -6.02 -3.04
CA SER A 454 -1.41 -6.62 -3.30
C SER A 454 -1.51 -8.12 -3.54
N ARG A 455 -2.31 -8.86 -2.74
CA ARG A 455 -2.57 -10.29 -2.92
C ARG A 455 -3.19 -10.59 -4.27
N PHE A 456 -4.29 -9.92 -4.58
CA PHE A 456 -5.05 -10.21 -5.78
C PHE A 456 -4.28 -9.82 -7.05
N TYR A 457 -3.83 -8.57 -7.14
CA TYR A 457 -3.22 -8.06 -8.37
C TYR A 457 -1.77 -8.50 -8.60
N SER A 458 -1.08 -9.07 -7.59
CA SER A 458 0.20 -9.75 -7.83
C SER A 458 0.10 -10.87 -8.86
N LYS A 459 -1.06 -11.55 -8.96
CA LYS A 459 -1.33 -12.57 -9.99
C LYS A 459 -1.15 -11.99 -11.39
N TYR A 460 -1.72 -10.83 -11.64
CA TYR A 460 -1.74 -10.22 -12.96
C TYR A 460 -0.38 -9.67 -13.37
N VAL A 461 0.36 -9.07 -12.44
CA VAL A 461 1.73 -8.62 -12.69
C VAL A 461 2.64 -9.82 -12.97
N ALA A 462 2.55 -10.85 -12.12
CA ALA A 462 3.39 -12.05 -12.27
C ALA A 462 3.12 -12.78 -13.59
N LEU A 463 1.86 -12.90 -14.02
CA LEU A 463 1.49 -13.51 -15.28
C LEU A 463 2.03 -12.74 -16.49
N GLN A 464 1.92 -11.42 -16.47
CA GLN A 464 2.45 -10.59 -17.54
C GLN A 464 3.98 -10.70 -17.65
N LEU A 465 4.68 -10.67 -16.50
CA LEU A 465 6.13 -10.83 -16.47
C LEU A 465 6.55 -12.24 -16.94
N LYS A 466 5.83 -13.29 -16.51
CA LYS A 466 6.08 -14.66 -16.98
C LYS A 466 5.83 -14.80 -18.47
N ALA A 467 4.72 -14.28 -18.99
CA ALA A 467 4.41 -14.29 -20.41
C ALA A 467 5.53 -13.63 -21.23
N ARG A 468 6.02 -12.47 -20.82
CA ARG A 468 7.14 -11.80 -21.48
C ARG A 468 8.44 -12.61 -21.41
N MET A 469 8.70 -13.30 -20.31
CA MET A 469 9.86 -14.19 -20.17
C MET A 469 9.79 -15.37 -21.16
N GLU A 470 8.59 -15.89 -21.41
CA GLU A 470 8.34 -16.99 -22.35
C GLU A 470 8.17 -16.51 -23.81
N GLY A 471 8.33 -15.22 -24.08
CA GLY A 471 8.12 -14.65 -25.42
C GLY A 471 6.66 -14.55 -25.87
N ILE A 472 5.71 -14.68 -24.93
CA ILE A 472 4.28 -14.55 -25.21
C ILE A 472 3.92 -13.07 -25.23
N ALA A 473 3.26 -12.62 -26.30
CA ALA A 473 2.87 -11.23 -26.46
C ALA A 473 1.89 -10.79 -25.37
N THR A 474 2.17 -9.64 -24.76
CA THR A 474 1.29 -8.98 -23.79
C THR A 474 0.86 -7.61 -24.32
N PRO A 475 0.03 -7.55 -25.39
CA PRO A 475 -0.34 -6.29 -26.00
C PRO A 475 -1.17 -5.43 -25.04
N VAL A 476 -0.88 -4.13 -25.05
CA VAL A 476 -1.71 -3.12 -24.39
C VAL A 476 -2.70 -2.60 -25.43
N TYR A 477 -3.98 -2.74 -25.14
CA TYR A 477 -5.04 -2.28 -26.04
C TYR A 477 -5.38 -0.83 -25.71
N GLY A 478 -5.45 0.01 -26.71
CA GLY A 478 -5.96 1.37 -26.60
C GLY A 478 -7.47 1.43 -26.34
N GLU A 479 -7.98 2.60 -25.99
CA GLU A 479 -9.41 2.84 -25.82
C GLU A 479 -10.14 2.52 -27.14
N PRO A 480 -11.26 1.76 -27.14
CA PRO A 480 -12.03 1.53 -28.35
C PRO A 480 -12.48 2.86 -28.94
N SER A 481 -12.33 3.02 -30.26
CA SER A 481 -12.69 4.24 -30.98
C SER A 481 -14.15 4.68 -30.78
N ASN A 482 -15.01 3.80 -30.28
CA ASN A 482 -16.44 4.04 -30.04
C ASN A 482 -16.80 4.46 -28.60
N ALA A 483 -15.82 4.64 -27.72
CA ALA A 483 -16.07 5.03 -26.32
C ALA A 483 -16.22 6.54 -26.12
N ARG A 484 -16.32 7.33 -27.20
CA ARG A 484 -16.44 8.80 -27.15
C ARG A 484 -17.87 9.31 -27.45
N THR A 485 -18.87 8.47 -27.31
CA THR A 485 -20.29 8.94 -27.44
C THR A 485 -21.02 8.87 -26.11
#